data_b0b2b41a0437d98d6d06d5114f27a2d6
#
_entry.id   b0b2b41a0437d98d6d06d5114f27a2d6
#
_cell.length_a   1.000
_cell.length_b   1.000
_cell.length_c   1.000
_cell.angle_alpha   90.00
_cell.angle_beta   90.00
_cell.angle_gamma   90.00
#
_symmetry.space_group_name_H-M   'P 1'
#
loop_
_entity.id
_entity.type
_entity.pdbx_description
1 polymer ?
#
loop_
_entity_poly.entity_id
_entity_poly.type
_entity_poly.pdbx_seq_one_letter_code
_entity_poly.pdbx_strand_id
1 'polypeptide(L)'
;MSIKDAYANGRFGLSFELFPPKTPESEAMMWKTVDELMAYEPAMITCTYGAGGSTRGTTLDVIEGVRRRHDVSVASHLTCVGNTADELRNYLCEAGQRGVSAIVALRGDPPKGETQFRAVTGGLHYASDLVALIRAEFPQFGILVAGYPETHQEAKSPTADLENLKRKCDAGGEVVVTQLFYDNADFFRFRERCDQAGITAPLVPGVMPVTNFAQVRRIASLCQARLPEEFTRAFEAAGDDEAAQFEAGVS
;
A
#
# COMPACT_ATOMS: atom_id res chain seq x y z
N MET A 1 20.61 -3.58 0.80
CA MET A 1 19.94 -3.73 -0.52
C MET A 1 18.92 -2.62 -0.65
N SER A 2 18.87 -1.88 -1.77
CA SER A 2 17.82 -0.87 -1.94
C SER A 2 16.47 -1.56 -2.12
N ILE A 3 15.37 -0.86 -1.77
CA ILE A 3 14.03 -1.43 -1.94
C ILE A 3 13.74 -1.77 -3.41
N LYS A 4 14.28 -1.00 -4.33
CA LYS A 4 14.17 -1.24 -5.77
C LYS A 4 14.80 -2.59 -6.17
N ASP A 5 15.95 -2.94 -5.57
CA ASP A 5 16.68 -4.18 -5.91
C ASP A 5 15.89 -5.44 -5.54
N ALA A 6 14.99 -5.34 -4.56
CA ALA A 6 14.13 -6.46 -4.15
C ALA A 6 13.12 -6.88 -5.23
N TYR A 7 12.74 -5.94 -6.11
CA TYR A 7 11.68 -6.14 -7.11
C TYR A 7 12.14 -5.90 -8.55
N ALA A 8 13.43 -5.64 -8.78
CA ALA A 8 13.98 -5.36 -10.10
C ALA A 8 14.76 -6.56 -10.67
N ASN A 9 15.12 -6.48 -11.97
CA ASN A 9 16.00 -7.41 -12.65
C ASN A 9 15.53 -8.87 -12.63
N GLY A 10 14.20 -9.09 -12.75
CA GLY A 10 13.61 -10.44 -12.77
C GLY A 10 13.59 -11.13 -11.40
N ARG A 11 13.88 -10.43 -10.33
CA ARG A 11 13.72 -10.99 -8.97
C ARG A 11 12.25 -11.05 -8.60
N PHE A 12 11.85 -12.15 -8.00
CA PHE A 12 10.58 -12.28 -7.31
C PHE A 12 10.75 -11.76 -5.87
N GLY A 13 10.09 -10.65 -5.55
CA GLY A 13 10.05 -10.10 -4.20
C GLY A 13 8.63 -10.25 -3.63
N LEU A 14 8.50 -10.96 -2.53
CA LEU A 14 7.25 -11.05 -1.77
C LEU A 14 7.26 -9.99 -0.67
N SER A 15 6.14 -9.34 -0.43
CA SER A 15 5.95 -8.44 0.71
C SER A 15 4.56 -8.61 1.31
N PHE A 16 4.45 -8.36 2.60
CA PHE A 16 3.18 -8.43 3.31
C PHE A 16 2.83 -7.07 3.91
N GLU A 17 1.55 -6.73 3.81
CA GLU A 17 0.99 -5.50 4.39
C GLU A 17 0.17 -5.85 5.63
N LEU A 18 0.55 -5.26 6.76
CA LEU A 18 -0.13 -5.41 8.03
C LEU A 18 -1.08 -4.25 8.29
N PHE A 19 -2.12 -4.52 9.04
CA PHE A 19 -2.99 -3.50 9.61
C PHE A 19 -2.71 -3.36 11.10
N PRO A 20 -2.61 -2.13 11.65
CA PRO A 20 -2.44 -1.94 13.07
C PRO A 20 -3.56 -2.63 13.86
N PRO A 21 -3.23 -3.44 14.88
CA PRO A 21 -4.21 -4.13 15.69
C PRO A 21 -5.04 -3.13 16.51
N LYS A 22 -6.30 -3.48 16.76
CA LYS A 22 -7.24 -2.62 17.52
C LYS A 22 -7.53 -3.14 18.91
N THR A 23 -7.23 -4.40 19.18
CA THR A 23 -7.43 -5.05 20.48
C THR A 23 -6.23 -5.91 20.83
N PRO A 24 -6.00 -6.24 22.12
CA PRO A 24 -4.91 -7.14 22.53
C PRO A 24 -4.99 -8.51 21.85
N GLU A 25 -6.21 -9.04 21.63
CA GLU A 25 -6.41 -10.33 20.97
C GLU A 25 -5.99 -10.26 19.50
N SER A 26 -6.36 -9.17 18.78
CA SER A 26 -5.93 -8.97 17.38
C SER A 26 -4.42 -8.73 17.29
N GLU A 27 -3.80 -8.13 18.31
CA GLU A 27 -2.36 -7.97 18.38
C GLU A 27 -1.66 -9.33 18.54
N ALA A 28 -2.11 -10.17 19.45
CA ALA A 28 -1.55 -11.51 19.63
C ALA A 28 -1.67 -12.36 18.36
N MET A 29 -2.82 -12.27 17.68
CA MET A 29 -3.04 -12.95 16.40
C MET A 29 -2.08 -12.42 15.32
N MET A 30 -1.93 -11.10 15.21
CA MET A 30 -1.02 -10.47 14.25
C MET A 30 0.41 -10.96 14.46
N TRP A 31 0.90 -11.01 15.69
CA TRP A 31 2.27 -11.49 15.96
C TRP A 31 2.47 -12.95 15.56
N LYS A 32 1.49 -13.82 15.86
CA LYS A 32 1.53 -15.20 15.41
C LYS A 32 1.57 -15.28 13.88
N THR A 33 0.74 -14.52 13.19
CA THR A 33 0.72 -14.47 11.73
C THR A 33 2.05 -13.97 11.17
N VAL A 34 2.65 -12.93 11.76
CA VAL A 34 3.96 -12.42 11.34
C VAL A 34 5.02 -13.52 11.44
N ASP A 35 5.06 -14.26 12.55
CA ASP A 35 6.03 -15.35 12.73
C ASP A 35 5.85 -16.44 11.65
N GLU A 36 4.61 -16.77 11.27
CA GLU A 36 4.31 -17.74 10.20
C GLU A 36 4.71 -17.20 8.81
N LEU A 37 4.48 -15.91 8.54
CA LEU A 37 4.81 -15.28 7.26
C LEU A 37 6.32 -15.22 6.99
N MET A 38 7.15 -15.22 8.02
CA MET A 38 8.61 -15.22 7.87
C MET A 38 9.15 -16.48 7.19
N ALA A 39 8.41 -17.60 7.22
CA ALA A 39 8.77 -18.83 6.48
C ALA A 39 8.79 -18.64 4.96
N TYR A 40 8.17 -17.58 4.45
CA TYR A 40 8.16 -17.22 3.02
C TYR A 40 9.28 -16.25 2.63
N GLU A 41 10.21 -15.94 3.53
CA GLU A 41 11.35 -15.05 3.31
C GLU A 41 10.97 -13.71 2.64
N PRO A 42 10.01 -12.94 3.23
CA PRO A 42 9.55 -11.71 2.60
C PRO A 42 10.68 -10.70 2.45
N ALA A 43 10.71 -10.03 1.30
CA ALA A 43 11.63 -8.94 1.03
C ALA A 43 11.35 -7.72 1.93
N MET A 44 10.08 -7.55 2.33
CA MET A 44 9.65 -6.42 3.16
C MET A 44 8.31 -6.72 3.86
N ILE A 45 8.14 -6.18 5.05
CA ILE A 45 6.84 -6.06 5.71
C ILE A 45 6.48 -4.59 5.83
N THR A 46 5.24 -4.25 5.48
CA THR A 46 4.70 -2.89 5.62
C THR A 46 3.55 -2.85 6.59
N CYS A 47 3.25 -1.68 7.15
CA CYS A 47 2.10 -1.48 7.98
C CYS A 47 1.33 -0.23 7.56
N THR A 48 0.01 -0.36 7.44
CA THR A 48 -0.86 0.72 7.02
C THR A 48 -0.90 1.85 8.05
N TYR A 49 -1.21 3.04 7.56
CA TYR A 49 -1.38 4.25 8.36
C TYR A 49 -2.88 4.59 8.39
N GLY A 50 -3.47 4.60 9.56
CA GLY A 50 -4.92 4.79 9.68
C GLY A 50 -5.39 6.13 9.12
N ALA A 51 -6.60 6.16 8.58
CA ALA A 51 -7.20 7.36 8.01
C ALA A 51 -7.07 8.57 8.97
N GLY A 52 -6.57 9.70 8.44
CA GLY A 52 -6.34 10.91 9.21
C GLY A 52 -5.26 10.82 10.28
N GLY A 53 -4.34 9.85 10.20
CA GLY A 53 -3.23 9.71 11.15
C GLY A 53 -3.61 9.06 12.49
N SER A 54 -4.80 8.48 12.60
CA SER A 54 -5.35 7.93 13.85
C SER A 54 -4.54 6.78 14.46
N THR A 55 -3.67 6.13 13.69
CA THR A 55 -2.83 5.01 14.14
C THR A 55 -1.33 5.30 14.05
N ARG A 56 -0.92 6.56 14.02
CA ARG A 56 0.47 6.98 13.84
C ARG A 56 1.46 6.24 14.76
N GLY A 57 1.21 6.27 16.06
CA GLY A 57 2.04 5.59 17.05
C GLY A 57 2.00 4.08 16.88
N THR A 58 0.80 3.52 16.79
CA THR A 58 0.61 2.06 16.65
C THR A 58 1.28 1.51 15.38
N THR A 59 1.26 2.25 14.27
CA THR A 59 1.94 1.84 13.02
C THR A 59 3.45 1.68 13.25
N LEU A 60 4.08 2.67 13.87
CA LEU A 60 5.52 2.61 14.16
C LEU A 60 5.85 1.54 15.21
N ASP A 61 4.99 1.35 16.21
CA ASP A 61 5.18 0.29 17.24
C ASP A 61 5.14 -1.11 16.61
N VAL A 62 4.19 -1.35 15.69
CA VAL A 62 4.11 -2.62 14.94
C VAL A 62 5.37 -2.84 14.11
N ILE A 63 5.78 -1.84 13.34
CA ILE A 63 6.96 -1.94 12.46
C ILE A 63 8.25 -2.16 13.25
N GLU A 64 8.44 -1.41 14.33
CA GLU A 64 9.57 -1.62 15.23
C GLU A 64 9.55 -3.01 15.86
N GLY A 65 8.37 -3.49 16.26
CA GLY A 65 8.18 -4.83 16.80
C GLY A 65 8.53 -5.93 15.80
N VAL A 66 8.14 -5.79 14.53
CA VAL A 66 8.53 -6.71 13.45
C VAL A 66 10.06 -6.73 13.29
N ARG A 67 10.68 -5.56 13.17
CA ARG A 67 12.12 -5.44 12.99
C ARG A 67 12.92 -6.02 14.15
N ARG A 68 12.44 -5.87 15.40
CA ARG A 68 13.11 -6.43 16.59
C ARG A 68 13.04 -7.95 16.67
N ARG A 69 11.97 -8.54 16.14
CA ARG A 69 11.73 -9.99 16.16
C ARG A 69 12.40 -10.70 14.99
N HIS A 70 12.49 -10.01 13.85
CA HIS A 70 12.90 -10.61 12.58
C HIS A 70 13.87 -9.70 11.82
N ASP A 71 14.84 -10.31 11.14
CA ASP A 71 15.78 -9.58 10.26
C ASP A 71 15.15 -9.37 8.88
N VAL A 72 14.14 -8.51 8.81
CA VAL A 72 13.41 -8.17 7.59
C VAL A 72 13.34 -6.66 7.41
N SER A 73 13.40 -6.21 6.16
CA SER A 73 13.16 -4.80 5.82
C SER A 73 11.72 -4.40 6.17
N VAL A 74 11.54 -3.20 6.71
CA VAL A 74 10.22 -2.70 7.10
C VAL A 74 9.93 -1.36 6.48
N ALA A 75 8.66 -1.16 6.06
CA ALA A 75 8.18 0.10 5.54
C ALA A 75 6.94 0.59 6.27
N SER A 76 6.82 1.89 6.41
CA SER A 76 5.65 2.54 6.97
C SER A 76 4.86 3.27 5.90
N HIS A 77 3.54 3.16 5.92
CA HIS A 77 2.69 4.07 5.18
C HIS A 77 2.74 5.45 5.82
N LEU A 78 2.73 6.50 5.00
CA LEU A 78 2.66 7.89 5.44
C LEU A 78 1.77 8.68 4.50
N THR A 79 0.85 9.46 5.04
CA THR A 79 -0.12 10.23 4.26
C THR A 79 0.00 11.73 4.49
N CYS A 80 -0.26 12.53 3.46
CA CYS A 80 -0.33 14.00 3.56
C CYS A 80 -1.55 14.45 4.36
N VAL A 81 -2.66 13.67 4.31
CA VAL A 81 -3.94 14.07 4.90
C VAL A 81 -3.80 14.38 6.40
N GLY A 82 -4.32 15.54 6.80
CA GLY A 82 -4.35 15.96 8.21
C GLY A 82 -3.00 16.33 8.82
N ASN A 83 -1.92 16.36 8.03
CA ASN A 83 -0.57 16.67 8.50
C ASN A 83 0.00 17.92 7.84
N THR A 84 0.67 18.75 8.63
CA THR A 84 1.57 19.80 8.13
C THR A 84 2.89 19.19 7.64
N ALA A 85 3.65 19.91 6.84
CA ALA A 85 4.98 19.45 6.40
C ALA A 85 5.93 19.17 7.59
N ASP A 86 5.83 19.96 8.67
CA ASP A 86 6.67 19.77 9.87
C ASP A 86 6.27 18.52 10.65
N GLU A 87 4.97 18.19 10.74
CA GLU A 87 4.51 16.93 11.34
C GLU A 87 4.98 15.71 10.53
N LEU A 88 5.00 15.82 9.19
CA LEU A 88 5.56 14.79 8.32
C LEU A 88 7.06 14.60 8.53
N ARG A 89 7.83 15.70 8.67
CA ARG A 89 9.26 15.65 9.01
C ARG A 89 9.51 14.97 10.36
N ASN A 90 8.74 15.35 11.38
CA ASN A 90 8.84 14.75 12.70
C ASN A 90 8.56 13.24 12.65
N TYR A 91 7.55 12.82 11.88
CA TYR A 91 7.28 11.40 11.68
C TYR A 91 8.43 10.68 10.99
N LEU A 92 9.00 11.25 9.95
CA LEU A 92 10.13 10.68 9.21
C LEU A 92 11.39 10.55 10.09
N CYS A 93 11.66 11.55 10.93
CA CYS A 93 12.73 11.47 11.92
C CYS A 93 12.51 10.29 12.89
N GLU A 94 11.31 10.18 13.46
CA GLU A 94 10.96 9.09 14.37
C GLU A 94 11.02 7.72 13.69
N ALA A 95 10.46 7.60 12.48
CA ALA A 95 10.51 6.37 11.69
C ALA A 95 11.96 5.92 11.43
N GLY A 96 12.86 6.85 11.10
CA GLY A 96 14.28 6.55 10.93
C GLY A 96 14.94 6.06 12.22
N GLN A 97 14.66 6.68 13.35
CA GLN A 97 15.17 6.26 14.66
C GLN A 97 14.71 4.85 15.06
N ARG A 98 13.49 4.47 14.66
CA ARG A 98 12.91 3.14 14.88
C ARG A 98 13.34 2.11 13.82
N GLY A 99 14.20 2.51 12.87
CA GLY A 99 14.80 1.61 11.87
C GLY A 99 13.91 1.26 10.70
N VAL A 100 12.89 2.09 10.41
CA VAL A 100 12.14 2.02 9.14
C VAL A 100 13.10 2.23 7.98
N SER A 101 13.04 1.37 6.96
CA SER A 101 13.92 1.41 5.79
C SER A 101 13.26 2.04 4.57
N ALA A 102 11.94 2.05 4.51
CA ALA A 102 11.20 2.61 3.37
C ALA A 102 9.87 3.24 3.79
N ILE A 103 9.36 4.14 2.96
CA ILE A 103 8.06 4.82 3.17
C ILE A 103 7.15 4.54 1.97
N VAL A 104 5.93 4.11 2.24
CA VAL A 104 4.84 4.12 1.26
C VAL A 104 4.20 5.51 1.29
N ALA A 105 4.60 6.35 0.34
CA ALA A 105 4.21 7.76 0.30
C ALA A 105 2.84 7.94 -0.39
N LEU A 106 1.85 8.36 0.37
CA LEU A 106 0.46 8.48 -0.05
C LEU A 106 -0.07 9.91 0.17
N ARG A 107 -1.08 10.31 -0.59
CA ARG A 107 -1.82 11.54 -0.28
C ARG A 107 -2.74 11.34 0.92
N GLY A 108 -3.36 10.17 0.99
CA GLY A 108 -4.45 9.84 1.88
C GLY A 108 -5.82 10.22 1.31
N ASP A 109 -6.85 9.53 1.79
CA ASP A 109 -8.24 9.80 1.44
C ASP A 109 -8.80 10.96 2.26
N PRO A 110 -9.86 11.63 1.78
CA PRO A 110 -10.56 12.64 2.56
C PRO A 110 -10.97 12.12 3.95
N PRO A 111 -10.94 12.94 5.00
CA PRO A 111 -11.43 12.55 6.31
C PRO A 111 -12.88 12.06 6.25
N LYS A 112 -13.26 11.19 7.20
CA LYS A 112 -14.63 10.65 7.23
C LYS A 112 -15.66 11.78 7.27
N GLY A 113 -16.56 11.77 6.29
CA GLY A 113 -17.61 12.78 6.12
C GLY A 113 -17.26 13.91 5.14
N GLU A 114 -16.01 13.95 4.65
CA GLU A 114 -15.60 14.85 3.57
C GLU A 114 -15.60 14.12 2.23
N THR A 115 -15.93 14.84 1.16
CA THR A 115 -15.99 14.29 -0.21
C THR A 115 -14.75 14.65 -1.04
N GLN A 116 -13.91 15.54 -0.55
CA GLN A 116 -12.72 16.02 -1.25
C GLN A 116 -11.55 16.17 -0.30
N PHE A 117 -10.36 15.78 -0.77
CA PHE A 117 -9.13 16.04 -0.05
C PHE A 117 -8.84 17.55 0.00
N ARG A 118 -8.49 18.04 1.19
CA ARG A 118 -7.96 19.40 1.40
C ARG A 118 -6.73 19.32 2.28
N ALA A 119 -5.63 19.91 1.80
CA ALA A 119 -4.43 20.05 2.62
C ALA A 119 -4.72 21.01 3.78
N VAL A 120 -4.23 20.68 4.97
CA VAL A 120 -4.21 21.63 6.10
C VAL A 120 -3.26 22.78 5.79
N THR A 121 -3.40 23.91 6.49
CA THR A 121 -2.49 25.03 6.32
C THR A 121 -1.04 24.58 6.59
N GLY A 122 -0.13 24.79 5.64
CA GLY A 122 1.25 24.29 5.71
C GLY A 122 1.41 22.79 5.43
N GLY A 123 0.34 22.11 4.99
CA GLY A 123 0.38 20.70 4.56
C GLY A 123 0.73 20.52 3.09
N LEU A 124 0.95 19.28 2.69
CA LEU A 124 1.24 18.88 1.30
C LEU A 124 -0.06 18.53 0.57
N HIS A 125 -0.10 18.84 -0.74
CA HIS A 125 -1.31 18.66 -1.56
C HIS A 125 -1.37 17.29 -2.26
N TYR A 126 -0.21 16.73 -2.62
CA TYR A 126 -0.11 15.51 -3.41
C TYR A 126 0.93 14.55 -2.83
N ALA A 127 0.77 13.27 -3.12
CA ALA A 127 1.78 12.27 -2.78
C ALA A 127 3.14 12.57 -3.42
N SER A 128 3.17 13.19 -4.61
CA SER A 128 4.41 13.65 -5.24
C SER A 128 5.16 14.70 -4.42
N ASP A 129 4.45 15.56 -3.69
CA ASP A 129 5.08 16.56 -2.81
C ASP A 129 5.74 15.86 -1.61
N LEU A 130 5.08 14.84 -1.06
CA LEU A 130 5.65 14.02 0.02
C LEU A 130 6.88 13.24 -0.48
N VAL A 131 6.81 12.65 -1.67
CA VAL A 131 7.95 11.97 -2.30
C VAL A 131 9.14 12.94 -2.46
N ALA A 132 8.90 14.15 -2.97
CA ALA A 132 9.94 15.17 -3.13
C ALA A 132 10.55 15.59 -1.79
N LEU A 133 9.73 15.79 -0.75
CA LEU A 133 10.19 16.09 0.60
C LEU A 133 11.08 14.96 1.15
N ILE A 134 10.64 13.70 1.06
CA ILE A 134 11.41 12.54 1.54
C ILE A 134 12.72 12.47 0.78
N ARG A 135 12.71 12.60 -0.54
CA ARG A 135 13.93 12.51 -1.35
C ARG A 135 14.95 13.59 -1.02
N ALA A 136 14.47 14.82 -0.76
CA ALA A 136 15.35 15.97 -0.47
C ALA A 136 15.93 15.93 0.95
N GLU A 137 15.13 15.55 1.95
CA GLU A 137 15.49 15.71 3.36
C GLU A 137 15.81 14.38 4.08
N PHE A 138 15.33 13.24 3.55
CA PHE A 138 15.47 11.91 4.13
C PHE A 138 15.92 10.87 3.09
N PRO A 139 17.07 11.09 2.41
CA PRO A 139 17.51 10.25 1.28
C PRO A 139 17.81 8.79 1.65
N GLN A 140 17.89 8.47 2.94
CA GLN A 140 18.09 7.11 3.44
C GLN A 140 16.87 6.21 3.25
N PHE A 141 15.66 6.76 3.09
CA PHE A 141 14.47 5.94 2.89
C PHE A 141 14.32 5.51 1.43
N GLY A 142 13.98 4.24 1.22
CA GLY A 142 13.35 3.81 -0.01
C GLY A 142 11.92 4.36 -0.11
N ILE A 143 11.44 4.64 -1.32
CA ILE A 143 10.12 5.27 -1.51
C ILE A 143 9.25 4.40 -2.41
N LEU A 144 8.14 3.93 -1.85
CA LEU A 144 7.09 3.24 -2.59
C LEU A 144 5.93 4.22 -2.84
N VAL A 145 5.30 4.09 -4.01
CA VAL A 145 4.16 4.93 -4.41
C VAL A 145 3.02 4.07 -4.92
N ALA A 146 1.78 4.52 -4.73
CA ALA A 146 0.61 3.80 -5.22
C ALA A 146 0.41 3.99 -6.73
N GLY A 147 0.05 2.89 -7.43
CA GLY A 147 -0.46 2.86 -8.79
C GLY A 147 -1.88 2.28 -8.83
N TYR A 148 -2.66 2.57 -9.88
CA TYR A 148 -4.06 2.17 -9.97
C TYR A 148 -4.33 1.47 -11.30
N PRO A 149 -4.40 0.12 -11.31
CA PRO A 149 -4.69 -0.64 -12.55
C PRO A 149 -5.99 -0.21 -13.23
N GLU A 150 -7.02 0.07 -12.44
CA GLU A 150 -8.35 0.47 -12.93
C GLU A 150 -8.56 1.99 -13.02
N THR A 151 -7.63 2.81 -12.59
CA THR A 151 -7.70 4.27 -12.48
C THR A 151 -8.17 4.75 -11.10
N HIS A 152 -7.50 5.75 -10.56
CA HIS A 152 -7.89 6.37 -9.29
C HIS A 152 -9.25 7.09 -9.42
N GLN A 153 -10.13 6.90 -8.44
CA GLN A 153 -11.51 7.42 -8.46
C GLN A 153 -11.61 8.95 -8.65
N GLU A 154 -10.63 9.71 -8.17
CA GLU A 154 -10.61 11.18 -8.31
C GLU A 154 -9.86 11.62 -9.57
N ALA A 155 -9.28 10.72 -10.34
CA ALA A 155 -8.58 11.08 -11.57
C ALA A 155 -9.59 11.44 -12.66
N LYS A 156 -9.31 12.51 -13.41
CA LYS A 156 -10.18 12.99 -14.49
C LYS A 156 -10.25 12.02 -15.68
N SER A 157 -9.22 11.18 -15.82
CA SER A 157 -9.10 10.17 -16.88
C SER A 157 -7.97 9.19 -16.54
N PRO A 158 -7.94 8.00 -17.20
CA PRO A 158 -6.82 7.07 -17.10
C PRO A 158 -5.46 7.70 -17.45
N THR A 159 -5.42 8.60 -18.40
CA THR A 159 -4.21 9.33 -18.80
C THR A 159 -3.75 10.29 -17.70
N ALA A 160 -4.66 11.05 -17.10
CA ALA A 160 -4.33 11.95 -16.02
C ALA A 160 -3.83 11.19 -14.76
N ASP A 161 -4.38 10.01 -14.49
CA ASP A 161 -3.92 9.16 -13.41
C ASP A 161 -2.50 8.65 -13.65
N LEU A 162 -2.21 8.20 -14.87
CA LEU A 162 -0.89 7.76 -15.28
C LEU A 162 0.16 8.90 -15.21
N GLU A 163 -0.22 10.12 -15.60
CA GLU A 163 0.63 11.32 -15.45
C GLU A 163 0.90 11.63 -13.97
N ASN A 164 -0.10 11.45 -13.09
CA ASN A 164 0.09 11.60 -11.66
C ASN A 164 1.06 10.54 -11.10
N LEU A 165 0.97 9.28 -11.57
CA LEU A 165 1.91 8.24 -11.20
C LEU A 165 3.32 8.60 -11.68
N LYS A 166 3.46 9.03 -12.95
CA LYS A 166 4.76 9.44 -13.48
C LYS A 166 5.39 10.57 -12.66
N ARG A 167 4.61 11.59 -12.27
CA ARG A 167 5.12 12.66 -11.38
C ARG A 167 5.65 12.13 -10.05
N LYS A 168 5.00 11.12 -9.45
CA LYS A 168 5.49 10.49 -8.22
C LYS A 168 6.82 9.76 -8.44
N CYS A 169 6.94 9.03 -9.56
CA CYS A 169 8.19 8.35 -9.92
C CYS A 169 9.31 9.36 -10.23
N ASP A 170 9.02 10.41 -11.02
CA ASP A 170 9.99 11.46 -11.37
C ASP A 170 10.44 12.26 -10.12
N ALA A 171 9.57 12.41 -9.12
CA ALA A 171 9.92 13.03 -7.84
C ALA A 171 10.84 12.15 -6.97
N GLY A 172 11.01 10.86 -7.29
CA GLY A 172 11.91 9.95 -6.58
C GLY A 172 11.24 8.66 -6.07
N GLY A 173 10.01 8.34 -6.51
CA GLY A 173 9.38 7.04 -6.23
C GLY A 173 10.16 5.91 -6.89
N GLU A 174 10.55 4.90 -6.11
CA GLU A 174 11.44 3.82 -6.55
C GLU A 174 10.71 2.53 -6.93
N VAL A 175 9.55 2.30 -6.31
CA VAL A 175 8.70 1.11 -6.52
C VAL A 175 7.25 1.56 -6.58
N VAL A 176 6.49 1.01 -7.52
CA VAL A 176 5.04 1.22 -7.61
C VAL A 176 4.34 -0.01 -7.04
N VAL A 177 3.55 0.18 -5.97
CA VAL A 177 2.65 -0.85 -5.44
C VAL A 177 1.25 -0.54 -5.96
N THR A 178 0.57 -1.52 -6.56
CA THR A 178 -0.76 -1.25 -7.09
C THR A 178 -1.83 -1.32 -6.03
N GLN A 179 -2.92 -0.57 -6.25
CA GLN A 179 -4.19 -0.84 -5.60
C GLN A 179 -4.65 -2.26 -5.94
N LEU A 180 -5.49 -2.84 -5.09
CA LEU A 180 -6.12 -4.14 -5.32
C LEU A 180 -6.87 -4.16 -6.66
N PHE A 181 -6.79 -5.27 -7.35
CA PHE A 181 -7.52 -5.57 -8.58
C PHE A 181 -7.87 -7.07 -8.58
N TYR A 182 -8.94 -7.44 -9.29
CA TYR A 182 -9.43 -8.81 -9.36
C TYR A 182 -9.54 -9.33 -10.79
N ASP A 183 -9.14 -8.52 -11.77
CA ASP A 183 -8.97 -8.92 -13.17
C ASP A 183 -7.52 -8.68 -13.58
N ASN A 184 -6.79 -9.76 -13.83
CA ASN A 184 -5.38 -9.69 -14.24
C ASN A 184 -5.17 -8.87 -15.52
N ALA A 185 -6.18 -8.79 -16.40
CA ALA A 185 -6.10 -7.99 -17.61
C ALA A 185 -5.98 -6.49 -17.30
N ASP A 186 -6.54 -6.01 -16.18
CA ASP A 186 -6.39 -4.61 -15.75
C ASP A 186 -4.93 -4.32 -15.37
N PHE A 187 -4.27 -5.24 -14.66
CA PHE A 187 -2.86 -5.11 -14.33
C PHE A 187 -1.96 -5.15 -15.57
N PHE A 188 -2.20 -6.06 -16.49
CA PHE A 188 -1.38 -6.13 -17.70
C PHE A 188 -1.53 -4.89 -18.58
N ARG A 189 -2.75 -4.38 -18.76
CA ARG A 189 -2.99 -3.10 -19.46
C ARG A 189 -2.33 -1.91 -18.75
N PHE A 190 -2.37 -1.90 -17.41
CA PHE A 190 -1.71 -0.87 -16.61
C PHE A 190 -0.19 -0.91 -16.82
N ARG A 191 0.42 -2.09 -16.79
CA ARG A 191 1.86 -2.28 -17.03
C ARG A 191 2.27 -1.75 -18.40
N GLU A 192 1.54 -2.11 -19.46
CA GLU A 192 1.80 -1.61 -20.80
C GLU A 192 1.73 -0.08 -20.89
N ARG A 193 0.75 0.53 -20.23
CA ARG A 193 0.64 2.00 -20.17
C ARG A 193 1.80 2.64 -19.40
N CYS A 194 2.26 2.02 -18.32
CA CYS A 194 3.42 2.48 -17.57
C CYS A 194 4.70 2.44 -18.45
N ASP A 195 4.90 1.34 -19.17
CA ASP A 195 6.04 1.18 -20.08
C ASP A 195 6.02 2.25 -21.18
N GLN A 196 4.87 2.49 -21.81
CA GLN A 196 4.68 3.53 -22.83
C GLN A 196 4.90 4.94 -22.30
N ALA A 197 4.58 5.19 -21.03
CA ALA A 197 4.83 6.48 -20.37
C ALA A 197 6.27 6.64 -19.87
N GLY A 198 7.13 5.63 -20.06
CA GLY A 198 8.52 5.65 -19.58
C GLY A 198 8.66 5.56 -18.07
N ILE A 199 7.71 4.90 -17.39
CA ILE A 199 7.82 4.59 -15.96
C ILE A 199 8.67 3.31 -15.84
N THR A 200 9.88 3.45 -15.30
CA THR A 200 10.87 2.37 -15.16
C THR A 200 10.93 1.77 -13.75
N ALA A 201 10.15 2.30 -12.83
CA ALA A 201 10.03 1.74 -11.48
C ALA A 201 9.39 0.35 -11.53
N PRO A 202 9.88 -0.65 -10.78
CA PRO A 202 9.23 -1.95 -10.67
C PRO A 202 7.77 -1.80 -10.25
N LEU A 203 6.88 -2.57 -10.89
CA LEU A 203 5.46 -2.64 -10.57
C LEU A 203 5.22 -3.88 -9.70
N VAL A 204 4.77 -3.67 -8.48
CA VAL A 204 4.45 -4.73 -7.52
C VAL A 204 2.92 -4.82 -7.42
N PRO A 205 2.30 -5.92 -7.87
CA PRO A 205 0.86 -6.09 -7.76
C PRO A 205 0.44 -6.23 -6.29
N GLY A 206 -0.49 -5.38 -5.85
CA GLY A 206 -1.18 -5.52 -4.59
C GLY A 206 -2.31 -6.53 -4.74
N VAL A 207 -2.21 -7.65 -4.02
CA VAL A 207 -3.20 -8.71 -4.04
C VAL A 207 -3.68 -9.02 -2.63
N MET A 208 -4.94 -9.39 -2.50
CA MET A 208 -5.51 -9.82 -1.23
C MET A 208 -6.16 -11.19 -1.41
N PRO A 209 -5.72 -12.20 -0.64
CA PRO A 209 -6.37 -13.52 -0.66
C PRO A 209 -7.85 -13.40 -0.31
N VAL A 210 -8.69 -14.06 -1.07
CA VAL A 210 -10.14 -14.05 -0.86
C VAL A 210 -10.54 -15.25 -0.02
N THR A 211 -10.56 -15.06 1.29
CA THR A 211 -11.01 -16.09 2.25
C THR A 211 -12.42 -15.85 2.76
N ASN A 212 -12.94 -14.64 2.58
CA ASN A 212 -14.31 -14.26 2.98
C ASN A 212 -14.87 -13.25 1.98
N PHE A 213 -15.90 -13.64 1.25
CA PHE A 213 -16.46 -12.85 0.17
C PHE A 213 -17.10 -11.53 0.65
N ALA A 214 -17.77 -11.54 1.79
CA ALA A 214 -18.38 -10.33 2.35
C ALA A 214 -17.31 -9.27 2.69
N GLN A 215 -16.19 -9.71 3.25
CA GLN A 215 -15.05 -8.83 3.54
C GLN A 215 -14.44 -8.26 2.25
N VAL A 216 -14.23 -9.10 1.24
CA VAL A 216 -13.67 -8.68 -0.06
C VAL A 216 -14.58 -7.71 -0.76
N ARG A 217 -15.90 -7.97 -0.84
CA ARG A 217 -16.87 -7.02 -1.40
C ARG A 217 -16.81 -5.67 -0.72
N ARG A 218 -16.69 -5.66 0.62
CA ARG A 218 -16.56 -4.41 1.38
C ARG A 218 -15.26 -3.66 1.01
N ILE A 219 -14.13 -4.37 0.95
CA ILE A 219 -12.84 -3.75 0.64
C ILE A 219 -12.81 -3.28 -0.82
N ALA A 220 -13.28 -4.10 -1.76
CA ALA A 220 -13.40 -3.72 -3.17
C ALA A 220 -14.27 -2.45 -3.35
N SER A 221 -15.38 -2.35 -2.61
CA SER A 221 -16.22 -1.15 -2.61
C SER A 221 -15.50 0.09 -2.08
N LEU A 222 -14.66 -0.05 -1.05
CA LEU A 222 -13.88 1.07 -0.50
C LEU A 222 -12.77 1.52 -1.47
N CYS A 223 -12.11 0.58 -2.13
CA CYS A 223 -11.07 0.84 -3.13
C CYS A 223 -11.64 1.15 -4.51
N GLN A 224 -12.95 0.98 -4.72
CA GLN A 224 -13.64 1.01 -6.01
C GLN A 224 -13.05 0.03 -7.05
N ALA A 225 -12.49 -1.08 -6.57
CA ALA A 225 -12.01 -2.16 -7.42
C ALA A 225 -13.20 -2.95 -7.97
N ARG A 226 -13.15 -3.27 -9.25
CA ARG A 226 -14.17 -4.06 -9.94
C ARG A 226 -14.03 -5.53 -9.58
N LEU A 227 -15.13 -6.15 -9.16
CA LEU A 227 -15.21 -7.60 -9.01
C LEU A 227 -15.76 -8.20 -10.32
N PRO A 228 -15.00 -9.08 -11.02
CA PRO A 228 -15.48 -9.76 -12.20
C PRO A 228 -16.74 -10.60 -11.92
N GLU A 229 -17.63 -10.71 -12.91
CA GLU A 229 -18.87 -11.50 -12.73
C GLU A 229 -18.61 -12.98 -12.45
N GLU A 230 -17.61 -13.57 -13.12
CA GLU A 230 -17.23 -14.97 -12.87
C GLU A 230 -16.77 -15.19 -11.44
N PHE A 231 -15.94 -14.29 -10.93
CA PHE A 231 -15.49 -14.29 -9.54
C PHE A 231 -16.67 -14.18 -8.58
N THR A 232 -17.57 -13.23 -8.81
CA THR A 232 -18.77 -13.06 -7.97
C THR A 232 -19.67 -14.29 -7.98
N ARG A 233 -19.92 -14.89 -9.15
CA ARG A 233 -20.74 -16.11 -9.28
C ARG A 233 -20.15 -17.32 -8.56
N ALA A 234 -18.81 -17.47 -8.58
CA ALA A 234 -18.15 -18.56 -7.86
C ALA A 234 -18.42 -18.50 -6.34
N PHE A 235 -18.34 -17.29 -5.77
CA PHE A 235 -18.63 -17.10 -4.35
C PHE A 235 -20.13 -17.18 -4.02
N GLU A 236 -21.01 -16.71 -4.88
CA GLU A 236 -22.45 -16.87 -4.72
C GLU A 236 -22.86 -18.36 -4.76
N ALA A 237 -22.20 -19.17 -5.60
CA ALA A 237 -22.41 -20.61 -5.64
C ALA A 237 -21.89 -21.33 -4.39
N ALA A 238 -20.80 -20.85 -3.79
CA ALA A 238 -20.25 -21.37 -2.54
C ALA A 238 -21.15 -21.07 -1.31
N GLY A 239 -21.98 -20.01 -1.38
CA GLY A 239 -22.85 -19.61 -0.27
C GLY A 239 -22.08 -19.37 1.02
N ASP A 240 -22.56 -19.95 2.14
CA ASP A 240 -21.93 -19.81 3.46
C ASP A 240 -20.89 -20.93 3.75
N ASP A 241 -20.57 -21.78 2.78
CA ASP A 241 -19.54 -22.81 2.93
C ASP A 241 -18.14 -22.19 2.85
N GLU A 242 -17.47 -22.09 4.01
CA GLU A 242 -16.14 -21.49 4.12
C GLU A 242 -15.09 -22.24 3.30
N ALA A 243 -15.16 -23.58 3.20
CA ALA A 243 -14.22 -24.36 2.41
C ALA A 243 -14.41 -24.10 0.91
N ALA A 244 -15.65 -24.05 0.43
CA ALA A 244 -15.97 -23.72 -0.94
C ALA A 244 -15.59 -22.25 -1.29
N GLN A 245 -15.78 -21.30 -0.36
CA GLN A 245 -15.31 -19.93 -0.53
C GLN A 245 -13.78 -19.85 -0.63
N PHE A 246 -13.06 -20.61 0.20
CA PHE A 246 -11.60 -20.66 0.13
C PHE A 246 -11.12 -21.20 -1.22
N GLU A 247 -11.70 -22.32 -1.68
CA GLU A 247 -11.36 -22.91 -3.00
C GLU A 247 -11.65 -21.92 -4.14
N ALA A 248 -12.80 -21.23 -4.11
CA ALA A 248 -13.12 -20.20 -5.10
C ALA A 248 -12.17 -19.00 -5.05
N GLY A 249 -11.54 -18.72 -3.91
CA GLY A 249 -10.64 -17.60 -3.71
C GLY A 249 -9.18 -17.86 -4.10
N VAL A 250 -8.79 -19.15 -4.27
CA VAL A 250 -7.42 -19.55 -4.63
C VAL A 250 -7.31 -20.15 -6.04
N SER A 251 -8.45 -20.37 -6.72
CA SER A 251 -8.51 -20.82 -8.12
C SER A 251 -8.46 -19.67 -9.11
#